data_60eecea89e9370ff0c0f7f2d11c655c5
#
_entry.id   60eecea89e9370ff0c0f7f2d11c655c5
#
_cell.length_a   1.000
_cell.length_b   1.000
_cell.length_c   1.000
_cell.angle_alpha   90.00
_cell.angle_beta   90.00
_cell.angle_gamma   90.00
#
_symmetry.space_group_name_H-M   'P 1'
#
loop_
_entity.id
_entity.type
_entity.pdbx_description
1 polymer ?
#
loop_
_entity_poly.entity_id
_entity_poly.type
_entity_poly.pdbx_seq_one_letter_code
_entity_poly.pdbx_strand_id
1 'polypeptide(L)'
;MQQDYDSSASGYLMDSFEGISRKFTDVTIVNTSDVNIVAKAKRYGRWWLLKGLNQQVANETAYIQRLRKELELLMQLEHPFVVSTVGLETVEDFGNCIVMEYVEGTTLKEWLKENHAFKDRRRIAIQLAEAVNYIHSKGIVHRDLKPENIIVTKNGNHIKLIDFGLADTCSYAILKQPAGTLQYMSPEQMQTSVADVRNDIYSLGVVYSKMNLGYGFKHIIQRCLKPIELRYRNMSELLDAIRNRDKNKTRFAWVAIVLLVVGTVFIVITQSLRINELRQQLSSNKQQQMGVHDTVSSLNARLERVTAAHMELLQKQKAQEAERMRVDNAIANGKKVIDNAIKSTGVMHHLDTLKSLVNLNIELFNRIHESSAAYNRYLMEIRGNFSENEMAEITNALVVYDGNLTTKILNRYNQLKKDYDKSIMQRN
;
A
#
# COMPACT_ATOMS: atom_id res chain seq x y z
N MET A 1 -36.57 -17.37 -62.17
CA MET A 1 -36.98 -16.48 -61.08
C MET A 1 -35.71 -15.88 -60.43
N GLN A 2 -35.32 -14.75 -60.91
CA GLN A 2 -34.23 -13.95 -60.42
C GLN A 2 -34.82 -13.04 -59.32
N GLN A 3 -34.39 -13.22 -58.06
CA GLN A 3 -34.76 -12.30 -57.00
C GLN A 3 -33.84 -11.08 -57.09
N ASP A 4 -34.45 -9.95 -57.43
CA ASP A 4 -33.83 -8.64 -57.26
C ASP A 4 -33.55 -8.38 -55.80
N TYR A 5 -32.27 -8.38 -55.42
CA TYR A 5 -31.83 -7.90 -54.12
C TYR A 5 -32.00 -6.37 -54.11
N ASP A 6 -32.88 -5.90 -53.26
CA ASP A 6 -33.18 -4.51 -53.04
C ASP A 6 -31.93 -3.74 -52.58
N SER A 7 -31.34 -3.02 -53.53
CA SER A 7 -30.15 -2.16 -53.30
C SER A 7 -30.43 -0.92 -52.41
N SER A 8 -31.72 -0.68 -52.11
CA SER A 8 -32.13 0.49 -51.32
C SER A 8 -31.84 0.36 -49.84
N ALA A 9 -31.89 -0.86 -49.27
CA ALA A 9 -31.60 -1.10 -47.85
C ALA A 9 -30.11 -0.92 -47.49
N SER A 10 -29.20 -1.14 -48.46
CA SER A 10 -27.76 -0.94 -48.28
C SER A 10 -27.39 0.57 -48.24
N GLY A 11 -28.10 1.42 -48.95
CA GLY A 11 -27.89 2.88 -48.98
C GLY A 11 -28.23 3.54 -47.64
N TYR A 12 -29.37 3.18 -47.04
CA TYR A 12 -29.80 3.75 -45.75
C TYR A 12 -28.87 3.37 -44.56
N LEU A 13 -28.25 2.20 -44.60
CA LEU A 13 -27.27 1.79 -43.58
C LEU A 13 -25.92 2.51 -43.75
N MET A 14 -25.49 2.78 -44.98
CA MET A 14 -24.24 3.52 -45.24
C MET A 14 -24.37 5.00 -44.88
N ASP A 15 -25.48 5.67 -45.22
CA ASP A 15 -25.72 7.08 -44.86
C ASP A 15 -25.77 7.31 -43.34
N SER A 16 -26.24 6.31 -42.57
CA SER A 16 -26.26 6.41 -41.10
C SER A 16 -24.88 6.33 -40.45
N PHE A 17 -23.84 5.86 -41.17
CA PHE A 17 -22.45 5.80 -40.69
C PHE A 17 -21.58 6.96 -41.16
N GLU A 18 -22.00 7.75 -42.15
CA GLU A 18 -21.23 8.90 -42.69
C GLU A 18 -21.03 10.02 -41.65
N GLY A 19 -21.88 10.10 -40.63
CA GLY A 19 -21.71 11.04 -39.50
C GLY A 19 -20.76 10.60 -38.37
N ILE A 20 -20.28 9.35 -38.39
CA ILE A 20 -19.40 8.85 -37.35
C ILE A 20 -17.95 9.06 -37.77
N SER A 21 -17.36 10.15 -37.29
CA SER A 21 -15.96 10.46 -37.56
C SER A 21 -15.05 9.32 -37.06
N ARG A 22 -14.29 8.72 -37.98
CA ARG A 22 -13.21 7.78 -37.65
C ARG A 22 -11.99 8.48 -37.05
N LYS A 23 -11.90 9.80 -37.20
CA LYS A 23 -10.80 10.61 -36.65
C LYS A 23 -10.97 10.83 -35.15
N PHE A 24 -9.86 11.02 -34.48
CA PHE A 24 -9.86 11.50 -33.10
C PHE A 24 -10.23 12.98 -33.05
N THR A 25 -11.09 13.33 -32.09
CA THR A 25 -11.51 14.71 -31.79
C THR A 25 -11.17 15.04 -30.34
N ASP A 26 -11.32 16.31 -29.95
CA ASP A 26 -11.13 16.76 -28.56
C ASP A 26 -9.78 16.35 -27.98
N VAL A 27 -8.72 16.36 -28.80
CA VAL A 27 -7.37 15.97 -28.36
C VAL A 27 -6.86 16.98 -27.34
N THR A 28 -6.61 16.49 -26.12
CA THR A 28 -6.12 17.29 -25.02
C THR A 28 -4.90 16.62 -24.40
N ILE A 29 -3.77 17.31 -24.36
CA ILE A 29 -2.55 16.82 -23.73
C ILE A 29 -2.78 16.66 -22.23
N VAL A 30 -2.54 15.47 -21.71
CA VAL A 30 -2.67 15.11 -20.30
C VAL A 30 -1.31 15.19 -19.59
N ASN A 31 -0.25 14.75 -20.30
CA ASN A 31 1.11 14.75 -19.76
C ASN A 31 2.13 14.86 -20.87
N THR A 32 3.24 15.52 -20.59
CA THR A 32 4.38 15.62 -21.50
C THR A 32 5.67 15.41 -20.70
N SER A 33 6.53 14.54 -21.20
CA SER A 33 7.89 14.32 -20.72
C SER A 33 8.89 14.55 -21.84
N ASP A 34 10.18 14.45 -21.54
CA ASP A 34 11.25 14.60 -22.54
C ASP A 34 11.11 13.56 -23.69
N VAL A 35 10.54 12.40 -23.38
CA VAL A 35 10.42 11.27 -24.34
C VAL A 35 9.00 11.09 -24.86
N ASN A 36 8.01 11.14 -23.98
CA ASN A 36 6.63 10.78 -24.29
C ASN A 36 5.68 11.96 -24.18
N ILE A 37 4.70 11.98 -25.06
CA ILE A 37 3.53 12.83 -24.96
C ILE A 37 2.29 11.94 -24.79
N VAL A 38 1.44 12.29 -23.85
CA VAL A 38 0.20 11.57 -23.56
C VAL A 38 -0.96 12.53 -23.70
N ALA A 39 -1.95 12.16 -24.51
CA ALA A 39 -3.16 12.93 -24.69
C ALA A 39 -4.40 12.06 -24.49
N LYS A 40 -5.49 12.67 -24.11
CA LYS A 40 -6.82 12.07 -24.23
C LYS A 40 -7.48 12.61 -25.46
N ALA A 41 -8.21 11.75 -26.16
CA ALA A 41 -8.92 12.11 -27.37
C ALA A 41 -10.26 11.36 -27.45
N LYS A 42 -11.19 11.86 -28.21
CA LYS A 42 -12.50 11.28 -28.35
C LYS A 42 -12.66 10.63 -29.72
N ARG A 43 -13.19 9.39 -29.76
CA ARG A 43 -13.54 8.70 -31.01
C ARG A 43 -14.76 7.82 -30.76
N TYR A 44 -15.75 7.87 -31.65
CA TYR A 44 -17.01 7.15 -31.51
C TYR A 44 -17.73 7.42 -30.19
N GLY A 45 -17.70 8.66 -29.71
CA GLY A 45 -18.32 9.04 -28.44
C GLY A 45 -17.58 8.57 -27.18
N ARG A 46 -16.47 7.83 -27.28
CA ARG A 46 -15.67 7.32 -26.16
C ARG A 46 -14.33 8.05 -26.08
N TRP A 47 -13.84 8.20 -24.86
CA TRP A 47 -12.51 8.69 -24.60
C TRP A 47 -11.46 7.60 -24.74
N TRP A 48 -10.33 7.96 -25.32
CA TRP A 48 -9.16 7.13 -25.53
C TRP A 48 -7.92 7.86 -25.00
N LEU A 49 -6.91 7.11 -24.63
CA LEU A 49 -5.61 7.62 -24.30
C LEU A 49 -4.67 7.36 -25.48
N LEU A 50 -3.98 8.41 -25.91
CA LEU A 50 -2.98 8.38 -26.96
C LEU A 50 -1.61 8.57 -26.30
N LYS A 51 -0.69 7.61 -26.46
CA LYS A 51 0.70 7.72 -26.00
C LYS A 51 1.63 7.69 -27.20
N GLY A 52 2.27 8.82 -27.47
CA GLY A 52 3.21 9.00 -28.57
C GLY A 52 4.57 9.46 -28.07
N LEU A 53 5.50 9.64 -28.98
CA LEU A 53 6.81 10.22 -28.70
C LEU A 53 6.74 11.75 -28.76
N ASN A 54 7.48 12.42 -27.89
CA ASN A 54 7.67 13.86 -27.99
C ASN A 54 8.33 14.21 -29.33
N GLN A 55 7.94 15.33 -29.93
CA GLN A 55 8.46 15.77 -31.24
C GLN A 55 10.00 15.81 -31.31
N GLN A 56 10.65 16.11 -30.18
CA GLN A 56 12.11 16.17 -30.11
C GLN A 56 12.80 14.82 -30.37
N VAL A 57 12.15 13.71 -30.05
CA VAL A 57 12.68 12.35 -30.18
C VAL A 57 11.87 11.47 -31.12
N ALA A 58 10.82 12.00 -31.74
CA ALA A 58 9.89 11.25 -32.58
C ALA A 58 10.54 10.59 -33.81
N ASN A 59 11.67 11.14 -34.27
CA ASN A 59 12.44 10.63 -35.42
C ASN A 59 13.63 9.76 -35.00
N GLU A 60 13.89 9.60 -33.70
CA GLU A 60 15.01 8.83 -33.22
C GLU A 60 14.66 7.32 -33.19
N THR A 61 15.41 6.52 -33.95
CA THR A 61 15.17 5.08 -34.11
C THR A 61 15.07 4.32 -32.79
N ALA A 62 15.89 4.69 -31.80
CA ALA A 62 15.91 4.05 -30.48
C ALA A 62 14.59 4.22 -29.73
N TYR A 63 13.99 5.41 -29.76
CA TYR A 63 12.70 5.66 -29.11
C TYR A 63 11.51 5.06 -29.86
N ILE A 64 11.58 5.05 -31.20
CA ILE A 64 10.58 4.38 -32.05
C ILE A 64 10.57 2.87 -31.77
N GLN A 65 11.74 2.23 -31.69
CA GLN A 65 11.85 0.82 -31.34
C GLN A 65 11.31 0.54 -29.94
N ARG A 66 11.60 1.41 -28.99
CA ARG A 66 11.07 1.30 -27.61
C ARG A 66 9.54 1.39 -27.60
N LEU A 67 8.94 2.36 -28.31
CA LEU A 67 7.49 2.49 -28.40
C LEU A 67 6.86 1.25 -29.04
N ARG A 68 7.46 0.69 -30.11
CA ARG A 68 6.99 -0.54 -30.73
C ARG A 68 7.06 -1.73 -29.76
N LYS A 69 8.14 -1.85 -29.02
CA LYS A 69 8.30 -2.93 -28.06
C LYS A 69 7.31 -2.82 -26.90
N GLU A 70 7.05 -1.61 -26.41
CA GLU A 70 5.99 -1.37 -25.44
C GLU A 70 4.62 -1.81 -25.99
N LEU A 71 4.32 -1.46 -27.25
CA LEU A 71 3.10 -1.92 -27.92
C LEU A 71 3.02 -3.46 -28.00
N GLU A 72 4.10 -4.12 -28.44
CA GLU A 72 4.15 -5.58 -28.53
C GLU A 72 3.85 -6.27 -27.19
N LEU A 73 4.37 -5.72 -26.09
CA LEU A 73 4.06 -6.20 -24.74
C LEU A 73 2.58 -5.95 -24.38
N LEU A 74 2.10 -4.73 -24.59
CA LEU A 74 0.73 -4.33 -24.26
C LEU A 74 -0.31 -5.12 -25.03
N MET A 75 -0.07 -5.45 -26.29
CA MET A 75 -0.98 -6.24 -27.15
C MET A 75 -1.13 -7.71 -26.68
N GLN A 76 -0.24 -8.20 -25.84
CA GLN A 76 -0.33 -9.56 -25.25
C GLN A 76 -1.16 -9.57 -23.96
N LEU A 77 -1.54 -8.39 -23.45
CA LEU A 77 -2.17 -8.24 -22.15
C LEU A 77 -3.68 -7.99 -22.28
N GLU A 78 -4.45 -8.89 -21.69
CA GLU A 78 -5.90 -8.76 -21.53
C GLU A 78 -6.28 -9.15 -20.11
N HIS A 79 -6.52 -8.16 -19.27
CA HIS A 79 -6.85 -8.38 -17.85
C HIS A 79 -7.65 -7.20 -17.29
N PRO A 80 -8.67 -7.42 -16.45
CA PRO A 80 -9.51 -6.34 -15.91
C PRO A 80 -8.75 -5.24 -15.17
N PHE A 81 -7.59 -5.57 -14.60
CA PHE A 81 -6.75 -4.64 -13.82
C PHE A 81 -5.50 -4.16 -14.58
N VAL A 82 -5.41 -4.41 -15.88
CA VAL A 82 -4.38 -3.87 -16.77
C VAL A 82 -5.04 -3.00 -17.81
N VAL A 83 -4.39 -1.95 -18.26
CA VAL A 83 -4.89 -1.07 -19.32
C VAL A 83 -5.07 -1.85 -20.61
N SER A 84 -6.20 -1.68 -21.27
CA SER A 84 -6.48 -2.30 -22.58
C SER A 84 -5.90 -1.46 -23.70
N THR A 85 -5.21 -2.10 -24.62
CA THR A 85 -4.55 -1.45 -25.77
C THR A 85 -5.24 -1.89 -27.06
N VAL A 86 -5.49 -0.92 -27.93
CA VAL A 86 -6.12 -1.14 -29.24
C VAL A 86 -5.08 -1.42 -30.32
N GLY A 87 -4.00 -0.64 -30.34
CA GLY A 87 -2.94 -0.76 -31.32
C GLY A 87 -2.14 0.51 -31.53
N LEU A 88 -1.37 0.55 -32.60
CA LEU A 88 -0.62 1.72 -33.05
C LEU A 88 -1.41 2.42 -34.16
N GLU A 89 -1.61 3.71 -34.02
CA GLU A 89 -2.26 4.53 -35.06
C GLU A 89 -1.47 5.83 -35.28
N THR A 90 -1.57 6.38 -36.48
CA THR A 90 -1.07 7.71 -36.77
C THR A 90 -2.20 8.71 -36.62
N VAL A 91 -2.06 9.62 -35.67
CA VAL A 91 -3.07 10.66 -35.38
C VAL A 91 -2.52 12.00 -35.85
N GLU A 92 -3.37 12.75 -36.57
CA GLU A 92 -3.06 14.08 -37.10
C GLU A 92 -2.56 14.99 -35.98
N ASP A 93 -1.52 15.74 -36.21
CA ASP A 93 -0.83 16.63 -35.26
C ASP A 93 -0.17 15.93 -34.05
N PHE A 94 -0.37 14.62 -33.84
CA PHE A 94 0.16 13.87 -32.72
C PHE A 94 1.22 12.83 -33.14
N GLY A 95 1.19 12.39 -34.40
CA GLY A 95 2.08 11.38 -34.95
C GLY A 95 1.69 9.95 -34.58
N ASN A 96 2.66 9.04 -34.62
CA ASN A 96 2.45 7.64 -34.27
C ASN A 96 2.27 7.49 -32.76
N CYS A 97 1.14 6.92 -32.37
CA CYS A 97 0.82 6.72 -30.96
C CYS A 97 0.17 5.36 -30.68
N ILE A 98 0.40 4.86 -29.50
CA ILE A 98 -0.32 3.72 -28.94
C ILE A 98 -1.68 4.24 -28.48
N VAL A 99 -2.74 3.60 -28.97
CA VAL A 99 -4.12 3.88 -28.58
C VAL A 99 -4.54 2.92 -27.49
N MET A 100 -4.97 3.45 -26.37
CA MET A 100 -5.38 2.68 -25.18
C MET A 100 -6.73 3.16 -24.65
N GLU A 101 -7.38 2.34 -23.83
CA GLU A 101 -8.55 2.78 -23.09
C GLU A 101 -8.21 4.00 -22.21
N TYR A 102 -9.10 4.98 -22.22
CA TYR A 102 -9.03 6.07 -21.24
C TYR A 102 -9.70 5.61 -19.95
N VAL A 103 -8.94 5.55 -18.88
CA VAL A 103 -9.42 5.14 -17.56
C VAL A 103 -9.84 6.38 -16.77
N GLU A 104 -11.15 6.53 -16.55
CA GLU A 104 -11.65 7.59 -15.69
C GLU A 104 -11.37 7.27 -14.22
N GLY A 105 -10.49 8.06 -13.61
CA GLY A 105 -10.05 7.85 -12.24
C GLY A 105 -8.93 8.78 -11.85
N THR A 106 -8.31 8.49 -10.72
CA THR A 106 -7.15 9.22 -10.20
C THR A 106 -5.98 8.26 -10.01
N THR A 107 -4.76 8.76 -10.06
CA THR A 107 -3.60 7.90 -9.73
C THR A 107 -3.70 7.41 -8.29
N LEU A 108 -3.16 6.23 -8.01
CA LEU A 108 -3.09 5.73 -6.63
C LEU A 108 -2.33 6.72 -5.72
N LYS A 109 -1.40 7.49 -6.28
CA LYS A 109 -0.70 8.56 -5.57
C LYS A 109 -1.65 9.64 -5.07
N GLU A 110 -2.53 10.11 -5.93
CA GLU A 110 -3.55 11.11 -5.57
C GLU A 110 -4.61 10.50 -4.64
N TRP A 111 -5.07 9.31 -4.96
CA TRP A 111 -6.04 8.57 -4.16
C TRP A 111 -5.57 8.37 -2.71
N LEU A 112 -4.28 8.10 -2.48
CA LEU A 112 -3.71 7.92 -1.15
C LEU A 112 -3.63 9.21 -0.31
N LYS A 113 -3.84 10.38 -0.91
CA LYS A 113 -3.92 11.65 -0.16
C LYS A 113 -5.25 11.78 0.60
N GLU A 114 -6.27 11.05 0.17
CA GLU A 114 -7.59 11.06 0.78
C GLU A 114 -7.74 9.92 1.80
N ASN A 115 -8.72 10.07 2.68
CA ASN A 115 -8.98 9.04 3.68
C ASN A 115 -9.99 8.01 3.12
N HIS A 116 -9.51 6.81 2.85
CA HIS A 116 -10.32 5.72 2.31
C HIS A 116 -10.54 4.62 3.35
N ALA A 117 -11.67 3.92 3.21
CA ALA A 117 -11.98 2.79 4.07
C ALA A 117 -10.92 1.68 3.96
N PHE A 118 -10.64 1.04 5.08
CA PHE A 118 -9.64 -0.03 5.16
C PHE A 118 -9.91 -1.19 4.19
N LYS A 119 -11.20 -1.49 3.96
CA LYS A 119 -11.65 -2.50 3.00
C LYS A 119 -11.25 -2.15 1.57
N ASP A 120 -11.37 -0.88 1.19
CA ASP A 120 -11.05 -0.41 -0.16
C ASP A 120 -9.55 -0.45 -0.42
N ARG A 121 -8.75 0.01 0.54
CA ARG A 121 -7.28 -0.09 0.46
C ARG A 121 -6.81 -1.53 0.26
N ARG A 122 -7.40 -2.48 1.00
CA ARG A 122 -7.08 -3.90 0.86
C ARG A 122 -7.51 -4.47 -0.48
N ARG A 123 -8.71 -4.10 -0.96
CA ARG A 123 -9.19 -4.52 -2.27
C ARG A 123 -8.23 -4.08 -3.38
N ILE A 124 -7.83 -2.82 -3.38
CA ILE A 124 -6.86 -2.27 -4.32
C ILE A 124 -5.52 -3.01 -4.23
N ALA A 125 -5.03 -3.30 -3.03
CA ALA A 125 -3.78 -4.05 -2.86
C ALA A 125 -3.87 -5.46 -3.46
N ILE A 126 -4.99 -6.15 -3.30
CA ILE A 126 -5.22 -7.49 -3.87
C ILE A 126 -5.27 -7.41 -5.40
N GLN A 127 -6.06 -6.49 -5.95
CA GLN A 127 -6.18 -6.31 -7.40
C GLN A 127 -4.84 -5.97 -8.04
N LEU A 128 -4.01 -5.16 -7.37
CA LEU A 128 -2.67 -4.84 -7.84
C LEU A 128 -1.76 -6.09 -7.87
N ALA A 129 -1.82 -6.93 -6.82
CA ALA A 129 -1.10 -8.19 -6.82
C ALA A 129 -1.59 -9.14 -7.93
N GLU A 130 -2.88 -9.17 -8.21
CA GLU A 130 -3.47 -9.97 -9.30
C GLU A 130 -3.04 -9.48 -10.67
N ALA A 131 -3.02 -8.16 -10.89
CA ALA A 131 -2.52 -7.55 -12.13
C ALA A 131 -1.05 -7.92 -12.37
N VAL A 132 -0.18 -7.76 -11.34
CA VAL A 132 1.24 -8.08 -11.45
C VAL A 132 1.47 -9.58 -11.62
N ASN A 133 0.69 -10.43 -10.94
CA ASN A 133 0.76 -11.88 -11.16
C ASN A 133 0.40 -12.27 -12.60
N TYR A 134 -0.61 -11.61 -13.16
CA TYR A 134 -0.99 -11.85 -14.55
C TYR A 134 0.12 -11.48 -15.54
N ILE A 135 0.73 -10.29 -15.42
CA ILE A 135 1.82 -9.90 -16.34
C ILE A 135 3.04 -10.82 -16.18
N HIS A 136 3.37 -11.25 -14.95
CA HIS A 136 4.42 -12.23 -14.71
C HIS A 136 4.12 -13.58 -15.34
N SER A 137 2.85 -14.02 -15.39
CA SER A 137 2.44 -15.25 -16.09
C SER A 137 2.66 -15.18 -17.61
N LYS A 138 2.75 -13.96 -18.17
CA LYS A 138 3.10 -13.68 -19.57
C LYS A 138 4.61 -13.48 -19.77
N GLY A 139 5.42 -13.70 -18.74
CA GLY A 139 6.87 -13.49 -18.79
C GLY A 139 7.29 -12.01 -18.74
N ILE A 140 6.38 -11.10 -18.41
CA ILE A 140 6.64 -9.66 -18.41
C ILE A 140 6.92 -9.20 -16.98
N VAL A 141 8.04 -8.52 -16.75
CA VAL A 141 8.40 -7.84 -15.50
C VAL A 141 8.21 -6.34 -15.70
N HIS A 142 7.42 -5.69 -14.84
CA HIS A 142 7.00 -4.28 -15.04
C HIS A 142 8.14 -3.28 -14.82
N ARG A 143 8.96 -3.48 -13.78
CA ARG A 143 10.15 -2.69 -13.43
C ARG A 143 9.92 -1.23 -13.00
N ASP A 144 8.73 -0.69 -13.16
CA ASP A 144 8.37 0.69 -12.76
C ASP A 144 7.04 0.73 -12.00
N LEU A 145 6.86 -0.21 -11.06
CA LEU A 145 5.67 -0.23 -10.20
C LEU A 145 5.75 0.90 -9.17
N LYS A 146 4.89 1.89 -9.35
CA LYS A 146 4.76 3.05 -8.45
C LYS A 146 3.32 3.56 -8.46
N PRO A 147 2.88 4.32 -7.45
CA PRO A 147 1.51 4.80 -7.36
C PRO A 147 1.05 5.67 -8.54
N GLU A 148 1.97 6.30 -9.25
CA GLU A 148 1.71 7.09 -10.44
C GLU A 148 1.26 6.25 -11.63
N ASN A 149 1.71 4.98 -11.70
CA ASN A 149 1.40 4.04 -12.79
C ASN A 149 0.20 3.14 -12.49
N ILE A 150 -0.59 3.49 -11.47
CA ILE A 150 -1.80 2.77 -11.07
C ILE A 150 -2.95 3.77 -11.02
N ILE A 151 -3.97 3.58 -11.83
CA ILE A 151 -5.21 4.37 -11.78
C ILE A 151 -6.22 3.66 -10.91
N VAL A 152 -6.81 4.37 -9.95
CA VAL A 152 -8.00 3.92 -9.22
C VAL A 152 -9.21 4.50 -9.93
N THR A 153 -10.08 3.63 -10.44
CA THR A 153 -11.24 4.03 -11.24
C THR A 153 -12.29 4.74 -10.38
N LYS A 154 -12.95 5.73 -10.94
CA LYS A 154 -14.01 6.50 -10.30
C LYS A 154 -15.20 5.62 -9.93
N ASN A 155 -15.54 4.65 -10.79
CA ASN A 155 -16.66 3.73 -10.62
C ASN A 155 -16.18 2.42 -9.97
N GLY A 156 -16.35 2.28 -8.65
CA GLY A 156 -16.17 1.01 -7.94
C GLY A 156 -14.79 0.76 -7.33
N ASN A 157 -13.88 1.75 -7.32
CA ASN A 157 -12.54 1.61 -6.74
C ASN A 157 -11.81 0.36 -7.23
N HIS A 158 -11.81 0.12 -8.54
CA HIS A 158 -10.97 -0.87 -9.18
C HIS A 158 -9.67 -0.22 -9.63
N ILE A 159 -8.62 -1.02 -9.83
CA ILE A 159 -7.38 -0.48 -10.37
C ILE A 159 -7.25 -0.75 -11.88
N LYS A 160 -6.45 0.06 -12.52
CA LYS A 160 -5.83 -0.22 -13.81
C LYS A 160 -4.34 0.07 -13.73
N LEU A 161 -3.54 -0.95 -13.98
CA LEU A 161 -2.10 -0.82 -14.13
C LEU A 161 -1.80 -0.25 -15.52
N ILE A 162 -1.06 0.84 -15.55
CA ILE A 162 -0.70 1.56 -16.78
C ILE A 162 0.81 1.66 -16.90
N ASP A 163 1.29 2.00 -18.09
CA ASP A 163 2.68 2.34 -18.39
C ASP A 163 3.71 1.20 -18.23
N PHE A 164 3.99 0.53 -19.33
CA PHE A 164 4.94 -0.58 -19.46
C PHE A 164 6.26 -0.15 -20.11
N GLY A 165 6.53 1.15 -20.16
CA GLY A 165 7.68 1.71 -20.88
C GLY A 165 9.06 1.25 -20.39
N LEU A 166 9.15 0.60 -19.23
CA LEU A 166 10.39 0.04 -18.68
C LEU A 166 10.44 -1.48 -18.63
N ALA A 167 9.36 -2.16 -19.01
CA ALA A 167 9.24 -3.62 -18.88
C ALA A 167 10.36 -4.41 -19.59
N ASP A 168 11.08 -3.77 -20.52
CA ASP A 168 12.16 -4.45 -21.30
C ASP A 168 13.41 -3.57 -21.51
N THR A 169 13.70 -2.62 -20.64
CA THR A 169 14.86 -1.72 -20.82
C THR A 169 16.13 -2.24 -20.15
N CYS A 170 17.23 -2.22 -20.92
CA CYS A 170 18.58 -2.42 -20.41
C CYS A 170 19.04 -1.27 -19.50
N SER A 171 20.09 -1.49 -18.71
CA SER A 171 20.64 -0.68 -17.62
C SER A 171 20.78 0.84 -17.85
N TYR A 172 20.89 1.29 -19.08
CA TYR A 172 21.07 2.72 -19.40
C TYR A 172 19.85 3.60 -19.07
N ALA A 173 18.63 3.04 -19.02
CA ALA A 173 17.43 3.78 -18.67
C ALA A 173 17.33 4.09 -17.16
N ILE A 174 18.06 3.37 -16.33
CA ILE A 174 18.03 3.55 -14.86
C ILE A 174 18.65 4.91 -14.49
N LEU A 175 19.72 5.32 -15.19
CA LEU A 175 20.45 6.56 -14.90
C LEU A 175 19.69 7.84 -15.26
N LYS A 176 18.65 7.77 -16.11
CA LYS A 176 17.80 8.89 -16.52
C LYS A 176 16.42 8.92 -15.83
N GLN A 177 16.22 8.10 -14.80
CA GLN A 177 14.93 8.05 -14.09
C GLN A 177 14.75 9.30 -13.22
N PRO A 178 13.53 9.86 -13.16
CA PRO A 178 13.22 10.90 -12.17
C PRO A 178 13.50 10.39 -10.75
N ALA A 179 14.07 11.24 -9.90
CA ALA A 179 14.45 10.89 -8.52
C ALA A 179 13.29 10.26 -7.72
N GLY A 180 12.02 10.58 -8.04
CA GLY A 180 10.83 9.98 -7.43
C GLY A 180 10.61 8.51 -7.76
N THR A 181 11.15 7.97 -8.85
CA THR A 181 11.03 6.57 -9.24
C THR A 181 11.98 5.67 -8.45
N LEU A 182 13.18 6.18 -8.14
CA LEU A 182 14.22 5.41 -7.44
C LEU A 182 13.78 4.86 -6.08
N GLN A 183 12.87 5.52 -5.39
CA GLN A 183 12.37 5.06 -4.08
C GLN A 183 11.56 3.76 -4.14
N TYR A 184 11.02 3.37 -5.32
CA TYR A 184 10.26 2.13 -5.50
C TYR A 184 11.12 1.01 -6.10
N MET A 185 12.31 1.35 -6.62
CA MET A 185 13.21 0.42 -7.27
C MET A 185 13.94 -0.43 -6.24
N SER A 186 14.06 -1.73 -6.52
CA SER A 186 14.81 -2.62 -5.64
C SER A 186 16.32 -2.34 -5.72
N PRO A 187 17.08 -2.61 -4.64
CA PRO A 187 18.54 -2.45 -4.67
C PRO A 187 19.21 -3.23 -5.80
N GLU A 188 18.69 -4.41 -6.09
CA GLU A 188 19.22 -5.29 -7.14
C GLU A 188 18.94 -4.72 -8.53
N GLN A 189 17.77 -4.17 -8.74
CA GLN A 189 17.40 -3.51 -10.00
C GLN A 189 18.29 -2.30 -10.31
N MET A 190 18.82 -1.63 -9.28
CA MET A 190 19.77 -0.54 -9.45
C MET A 190 21.17 -1.02 -9.89
N GLN A 191 21.50 -2.29 -9.63
CA GLN A 191 22.83 -2.85 -9.88
C GLN A 191 22.89 -3.70 -11.15
N THR A 192 21.78 -4.25 -11.59
CA THR A 192 21.73 -5.15 -12.76
C THR A 192 20.54 -4.87 -13.66
N SER A 193 20.75 -5.08 -14.97
CA SER A 193 19.70 -5.00 -15.98
C SER A 193 18.85 -6.28 -16.08
N VAL A 194 19.25 -7.35 -15.42
CA VAL A 194 18.54 -8.64 -15.51
C VAL A 194 17.14 -8.49 -14.94
N ALA A 195 16.15 -8.93 -15.72
CA ALA A 195 14.77 -8.93 -15.30
C ALA A 195 14.53 -10.02 -14.27
N ASP A 196 14.08 -9.64 -13.09
CA ASP A 196 13.68 -10.57 -12.04
C ASP A 196 12.31 -10.15 -11.50
N VAL A 197 11.34 -11.06 -11.48
CA VAL A 197 9.98 -10.84 -10.98
C VAL A 197 9.98 -10.35 -9.52
N ARG A 198 11.02 -10.66 -8.76
CA ARG A 198 11.17 -10.24 -7.36
C ARG A 198 11.47 -8.75 -7.21
N ASN A 199 11.87 -8.06 -8.29
CA ASN A 199 12.00 -6.61 -8.30
C ASN A 199 10.62 -5.94 -8.19
N ASP A 200 9.64 -6.43 -8.94
CA ASP A 200 8.26 -5.94 -8.85
C ASP A 200 7.64 -6.25 -7.48
N ILE A 201 7.99 -7.38 -6.86
CA ILE A 201 7.56 -7.72 -5.50
C ILE A 201 8.09 -6.71 -4.48
N TYR A 202 9.33 -6.26 -4.64
CA TYR A 202 9.89 -5.19 -3.80
C TYR A 202 9.13 -3.89 -3.99
N SER A 203 8.94 -3.47 -5.24
CA SER A 203 8.19 -2.24 -5.58
C SER A 203 6.77 -2.27 -5.00
N LEU A 204 6.08 -3.43 -5.10
CA LEU A 204 4.79 -3.65 -4.43
C LEU A 204 4.89 -3.50 -2.92
N GLY A 205 5.93 -4.04 -2.29
CA GLY A 205 6.18 -3.87 -0.86
C GLY A 205 6.27 -2.40 -0.46
N VAL A 206 6.97 -1.58 -1.26
CA VAL A 206 7.06 -0.13 -1.05
C VAL A 206 5.69 0.54 -1.24
N VAL A 207 4.94 0.20 -2.29
CA VAL A 207 3.58 0.72 -2.53
C VAL A 207 2.67 0.36 -1.36
N TYR A 208 2.66 -0.90 -0.92
CA TYR A 208 1.84 -1.37 0.19
C TYR A 208 2.18 -0.71 1.53
N SER A 209 3.45 -0.35 1.75
CA SER A 209 3.86 0.37 2.97
C SER A 209 3.18 1.74 3.09
N LYS A 210 2.86 2.37 1.95
CA LYS A 210 2.18 3.67 1.89
C LYS A 210 0.65 3.57 1.97
N MET A 211 0.08 2.37 1.79
CA MET A 211 -1.37 2.18 1.72
C MET A 211 -2.06 2.03 3.08
N ASN A 212 -1.32 1.94 4.19
CA ASN A 212 -1.88 1.67 5.52
C ASN A 212 -2.87 0.47 5.51
N LEU A 213 -2.39 -0.70 5.12
CA LEU A 213 -3.20 -1.93 4.95
C LEU A 213 -3.51 -2.64 6.28
N GLY A 214 -2.99 -2.11 7.40
CA GLY A 214 -3.18 -2.61 8.74
C GLY A 214 -2.30 -3.78 9.12
N TYR A 215 -2.37 -4.15 10.39
CA TYR A 215 -1.44 -5.07 11.04
C TYR A 215 -1.23 -6.40 10.30
N GLY A 216 -2.29 -6.94 9.70
CA GLY A 216 -2.21 -8.21 8.96
C GLY A 216 -1.32 -8.18 7.72
N PHE A 217 -0.97 -7.00 7.17
CA PHE A 217 -0.07 -6.86 6.04
C PHE A 217 1.39 -6.59 6.45
N LYS A 218 1.66 -6.29 7.72
CA LYS A 218 3.01 -5.93 8.19
C LYS A 218 4.06 -6.97 7.78
N HIS A 219 3.82 -8.24 8.07
CA HIS A 219 4.75 -9.33 7.71
C HIS A 219 4.89 -9.53 6.20
N ILE A 220 3.79 -9.35 5.45
CA ILE A 220 3.81 -9.45 3.99
C ILE A 220 4.70 -8.35 3.41
N ILE A 221 4.47 -7.11 3.84
CA ILE A 221 5.27 -5.95 3.41
C ILE A 221 6.75 -6.14 3.78
N GLN A 222 7.01 -6.51 5.02
CA GLN A 222 8.38 -6.76 5.49
C GLN A 222 9.10 -7.82 4.64
N ARG A 223 8.41 -8.90 4.26
CA ARG A 223 9.00 -9.94 3.43
C ARG A 223 9.24 -9.48 1.99
N CYS A 224 8.36 -8.64 1.42
CA CYS A 224 8.59 -8.02 0.12
C CYS A 224 9.86 -7.14 0.08
N LEU A 225 10.18 -6.49 1.19
CA LEU A 225 11.30 -5.54 1.29
C LEU A 225 12.63 -6.18 1.72
N LYS A 226 12.66 -7.49 1.96
CA LYS A 226 13.91 -8.21 2.32
C LYS A 226 14.87 -8.31 1.14
N PRO A 227 16.16 -8.69 1.38
CA PRO A 227 17.06 -9.12 0.32
C PRO A 227 16.41 -10.14 -0.60
N ILE A 228 16.78 -10.15 -1.87
CA ILE A 228 16.08 -10.85 -2.96
C ILE A 228 15.89 -12.36 -2.68
N GLU A 229 16.82 -12.99 -1.98
CA GLU A 229 16.78 -14.42 -1.63
C GLU A 229 15.70 -14.75 -0.59
N LEU A 230 15.33 -13.78 0.23
CA LEU A 230 14.38 -13.93 1.33
C LEU A 230 12.97 -13.41 0.99
N ARG A 231 12.81 -12.78 -0.18
CA ARG A 231 11.50 -12.33 -0.70
C ARG A 231 10.61 -13.51 -1.07
N TYR A 232 9.38 -13.19 -1.44
CA TYR A 232 8.53 -14.14 -2.15
C TYR A 232 9.19 -14.48 -3.49
N ARG A 233 9.15 -15.76 -3.87
CA ARG A 233 9.79 -16.25 -5.11
C ARG A 233 9.09 -15.73 -6.37
N ASN A 234 7.77 -15.58 -6.28
CA ASN A 234 6.90 -15.11 -7.35
C ASN A 234 5.63 -14.48 -6.77
N MET A 235 4.82 -13.90 -7.64
CA MET A 235 3.57 -13.25 -7.26
C MET A 235 2.50 -14.21 -6.75
N SER A 236 2.49 -15.46 -7.20
CA SER A 236 1.56 -16.48 -6.69
C SER A 236 1.80 -16.73 -5.19
N GLU A 237 3.06 -16.89 -4.76
CA GLU A 237 3.40 -17.05 -3.34
C GLU A 237 2.97 -15.83 -2.51
N LEU A 238 3.14 -14.62 -3.05
CA LEU A 238 2.66 -13.39 -2.40
C LEU A 238 1.14 -13.36 -2.28
N LEU A 239 0.41 -13.70 -3.36
CA LEU A 239 -1.05 -13.76 -3.37
C LEU A 239 -1.59 -14.80 -2.37
N ASP A 240 -0.95 -15.95 -2.29
CA ASP A 240 -1.31 -16.98 -1.31
C ASP A 240 -1.08 -16.48 0.12
N ALA A 241 -0.01 -15.75 0.38
CA ALA A 241 0.22 -15.12 1.69
C ALA A 241 -0.87 -14.08 2.01
N ILE A 242 -1.29 -13.29 1.02
CA ILE A 242 -2.38 -12.31 1.18
C ILE A 242 -3.71 -13.02 1.45
N ARG A 243 -4.05 -14.07 0.70
CA ARG A 243 -5.29 -14.85 0.83
C ARG A 243 -5.37 -15.63 2.14
N ASN A 244 -4.25 -16.23 2.56
CA ASN A 244 -4.20 -17.06 3.76
C ASN A 244 -4.09 -16.24 5.06
N ARG A 245 -3.79 -14.95 4.95
CA ARG A 245 -3.68 -14.02 6.09
C ARG A 245 -4.89 -14.07 7.03
N ASP A 246 -6.08 -14.07 6.47
CA ASP A 246 -7.32 -14.01 7.26
C ASP A 246 -7.77 -15.40 7.72
N LYS A 247 -7.41 -16.47 6.99
CA LYS A 247 -7.74 -17.86 7.36
C LYS A 247 -7.01 -18.30 8.63
N ASN A 248 -5.77 -17.91 8.82
CA ASN A 248 -5.01 -18.25 10.03
C ASN A 248 -5.54 -17.52 11.26
N LYS A 249 -5.95 -16.26 11.14
CA LYS A 249 -6.56 -15.52 12.26
C LYS A 249 -7.86 -16.14 12.74
N THR A 250 -8.75 -16.55 11.82
CA THR A 250 -9.99 -17.21 12.18
C THR A 250 -9.75 -18.60 12.77
N ARG A 251 -8.80 -19.36 12.25
CA ARG A 251 -8.40 -20.65 12.83
C ARG A 251 -7.84 -20.51 14.25
N PHE A 252 -6.91 -19.57 14.46
CA PHE A 252 -6.36 -19.30 15.81
C PHE A 252 -7.45 -18.79 16.78
N ALA A 253 -8.34 -17.91 16.31
CA ALA A 253 -9.47 -17.44 17.11
C ALA A 253 -10.41 -18.59 17.49
N TRP A 254 -10.76 -19.47 16.56
CA TRP A 254 -11.57 -20.66 16.82
C TRP A 254 -10.86 -21.64 17.77
N VAL A 255 -9.58 -21.90 17.59
CA VAL A 255 -8.80 -22.76 18.50
C VAL A 255 -8.76 -22.16 19.90
N ALA A 256 -8.54 -20.84 20.00
CA ALA A 256 -8.54 -20.17 21.31
C ALA A 256 -9.91 -20.23 21.99
N ILE A 257 -11.01 -20.03 21.23
CA ILE A 257 -12.38 -20.16 21.75
C ILE A 257 -12.65 -21.61 22.22
N VAL A 258 -12.27 -22.60 21.41
CA VAL A 258 -12.46 -24.01 21.76
C VAL A 258 -11.67 -24.36 23.02
N LEU A 259 -10.40 -23.93 23.12
CA LEU A 259 -9.58 -24.15 24.34
C LEU A 259 -10.20 -23.46 25.56
N LEU A 260 -10.75 -22.27 25.40
CA LEU A 260 -11.40 -21.53 26.46
C LEU A 260 -12.70 -22.24 26.91
N VAL A 261 -13.51 -22.74 25.98
CA VAL A 261 -14.71 -23.52 26.29
C VAL A 261 -14.35 -24.84 26.96
N VAL A 262 -13.36 -25.58 26.43
CA VAL A 262 -12.90 -26.83 27.06
C VAL A 262 -12.36 -26.58 28.46
N GLY A 263 -11.57 -25.50 28.64
CA GLY A 263 -11.07 -25.10 29.95
C GLY A 263 -12.18 -24.76 30.95
N THR A 264 -13.20 -24.01 30.51
CA THR A 264 -14.35 -23.67 31.36
C THR A 264 -15.17 -24.91 31.71
N VAL A 265 -15.44 -25.79 30.73
CA VAL A 265 -16.15 -27.07 30.98
C VAL A 265 -15.35 -27.95 31.95
N PHE A 266 -14.04 -28.05 31.77
CA PHE A 266 -13.18 -28.81 32.68
C PHE A 266 -13.21 -28.23 34.12
N ILE A 267 -13.17 -26.91 34.26
CA ILE A 267 -13.29 -26.26 35.57
C ILE A 267 -14.67 -26.54 36.20
N VAL A 268 -15.76 -26.45 35.40
CA VAL A 268 -17.13 -26.75 35.89
C VAL A 268 -17.25 -28.19 36.32
N ILE A 269 -16.72 -29.14 35.53
CA ILE A 269 -16.74 -30.58 35.88
C ILE A 269 -15.94 -30.83 37.16
N THR A 270 -14.71 -30.29 37.27
CA THR A 270 -13.87 -30.47 38.44
C THR A 270 -14.50 -29.86 39.71
N GLN A 271 -15.12 -28.68 39.56
CA GLN A 271 -15.86 -28.07 40.66
C GLN A 271 -17.12 -28.86 41.03
N SER A 272 -17.84 -29.38 40.01
CA SER A 272 -19.04 -30.20 40.22
C SER A 272 -18.70 -31.52 40.94
N LEU A 273 -17.61 -32.19 40.56
CA LEU A 273 -17.14 -33.40 41.23
C LEU A 273 -16.72 -33.08 42.67
N ARG A 274 -16.05 -31.95 42.87
CA ARG A 274 -15.65 -31.51 44.21
C ARG A 274 -16.82 -31.14 45.11
N ILE A 275 -17.89 -30.53 44.51
CA ILE A 275 -19.14 -30.25 45.21
C ILE A 275 -19.85 -31.55 45.61
N ASN A 276 -19.83 -32.57 44.73
CA ASN A 276 -20.44 -33.87 45.04
C ASN A 276 -19.67 -34.63 46.10
N GLU A 277 -18.35 -34.61 46.09
CA GLU A 277 -17.52 -35.12 47.19
C GLU A 277 -17.81 -34.39 48.53
N LEU A 278 -17.88 -33.07 48.50
CA LEU A 278 -18.24 -32.26 49.67
C LEU A 278 -19.67 -32.54 50.15
N ARG A 279 -20.63 -32.80 49.24
CA ARG A 279 -22.01 -33.21 49.61
C ARG A 279 -22.03 -34.61 50.25
N GLN A 280 -21.27 -35.56 49.73
CA GLN A 280 -21.14 -36.88 50.37
C GLN A 280 -20.50 -36.81 51.76
N GLN A 281 -19.43 -36.00 51.92
CA GLN A 281 -18.82 -35.73 53.22
C GLN A 281 -19.79 -35.05 54.20
N LEU A 282 -20.60 -34.11 53.74
CA LEU A 282 -21.64 -33.44 54.50
C LEU A 282 -22.80 -34.41 54.87
N SER A 283 -23.14 -35.36 54.02
CA SER A 283 -24.18 -36.36 54.30
C SER A 283 -23.69 -37.40 55.33
N SER A 284 -22.41 -37.81 55.23
CA SER A 284 -21.81 -38.72 56.19
C SER A 284 -21.56 -38.06 57.57
N ASN A 285 -21.24 -36.76 57.58
CA ASN A 285 -21.02 -36.02 58.85
C ASN A 285 -22.34 -35.55 59.52
N LYS A 286 -23.49 -35.57 58.81
CA LYS A 286 -24.80 -35.35 59.41
C LYS A 286 -25.18 -36.43 60.41
N GLN A 287 -24.52 -37.59 60.40
CA GLN A 287 -24.71 -38.64 61.37
C GLN A 287 -23.85 -38.46 62.64
N GLN A 288 -22.90 -37.56 62.64
CA GLN A 288 -22.13 -37.17 63.85
C GLN A 288 -22.42 -35.68 64.16
N GLN A 289 -23.46 -35.45 64.99
CA GLN A 289 -23.78 -34.15 65.59
C GLN A 289 -22.59 -33.66 66.40
N MET A 290 -21.86 -32.63 65.93
CA MET A 290 -21.20 -31.60 66.72
C MET A 290 -20.13 -30.75 65.96
N GLY A 291 -20.09 -30.77 64.64
CA GLY A 291 -19.04 -30.02 63.90
C GLY A 291 -19.52 -29.00 62.87
N VAL A 292 -20.81 -28.75 62.82
CA VAL A 292 -21.42 -27.97 61.71
C VAL A 292 -21.05 -26.49 61.72
N HIS A 293 -20.76 -25.94 62.89
CA HIS A 293 -20.46 -24.49 63.00
C HIS A 293 -19.07 -24.13 62.49
N ASP A 294 -18.07 -24.99 62.75
CA ASP A 294 -16.69 -24.75 62.28
C ASP A 294 -16.52 -24.99 60.78
N THR A 295 -17.31 -25.92 60.22
CA THR A 295 -17.24 -26.23 58.78
C THR A 295 -17.84 -25.11 57.94
N VAL A 296 -18.96 -24.50 58.36
CA VAL A 296 -19.58 -23.37 57.67
C VAL A 296 -18.71 -22.12 57.73
N SER A 297 -18.05 -21.87 58.86
CA SER A 297 -17.13 -20.71 58.93
C SER A 297 -15.88 -20.88 58.05
N SER A 298 -15.37 -22.11 57.91
CA SER A 298 -14.24 -22.40 57.01
C SER A 298 -14.60 -22.29 55.53
N LEU A 299 -15.86 -22.64 55.15
CA LEU A 299 -16.35 -22.50 53.78
C LEU A 299 -16.53 -21.02 53.39
N ASN A 300 -17.08 -20.23 54.33
CA ASN A 300 -17.19 -18.77 54.11
C ASN A 300 -15.82 -18.09 53.98
N ALA A 301 -14.84 -18.47 54.79
CA ALA A 301 -13.48 -17.95 54.67
C ALA A 301 -12.79 -18.34 53.32
N ARG A 302 -13.14 -19.51 52.74
CA ARG A 302 -12.65 -19.92 51.42
C ARG A 302 -13.36 -19.16 50.29
N LEU A 303 -14.64 -18.91 50.42
CA LEU A 303 -15.43 -18.11 49.47
C LEU A 303 -14.91 -16.67 49.40
N GLU A 304 -14.61 -16.06 50.55
CA GLU A 304 -13.98 -14.73 50.63
C GLU A 304 -12.62 -14.69 49.96
N ARG A 305 -11.79 -15.74 50.10
CA ARG A 305 -10.49 -15.81 49.38
C ARG A 305 -10.62 -15.94 47.88
N VAL A 306 -11.58 -16.71 47.37
CA VAL A 306 -11.84 -16.86 45.93
C VAL A 306 -12.40 -15.57 45.32
N THR A 307 -13.30 -14.90 46.05
CA THR A 307 -13.80 -13.58 45.63
C THR A 307 -12.72 -12.50 45.68
N ALA A 308 -11.85 -12.52 46.67
CA ALA A 308 -10.70 -11.62 46.74
C ALA A 308 -9.71 -11.85 45.57
N ALA A 309 -9.39 -13.12 45.28
CA ALA A 309 -8.53 -13.48 44.15
C ALA A 309 -9.12 -13.07 42.79
N HIS A 310 -10.47 -13.22 42.64
CA HIS A 310 -11.16 -12.77 41.41
C HIS A 310 -11.15 -11.25 41.25
N MET A 311 -11.35 -10.51 42.37
CA MET A 311 -11.24 -9.05 42.39
C MET A 311 -9.82 -8.57 42.08
N GLU A 312 -8.79 -9.28 42.60
CA GLU A 312 -7.39 -8.97 42.26
C GLU A 312 -7.07 -9.17 40.76
N LEU A 313 -7.63 -10.25 40.15
CA LEU A 313 -7.49 -10.50 38.71
C LEU A 313 -8.14 -9.40 37.87
N LEU A 314 -9.32 -8.94 38.27
CA LEU A 314 -10.04 -7.84 37.62
C LEU A 314 -9.30 -6.49 37.75
N GLN A 315 -8.69 -6.25 38.90
CA GLN A 315 -7.82 -5.07 39.08
C GLN A 315 -6.58 -5.12 38.19
N LYS A 316 -5.94 -6.30 38.04
CA LYS A 316 -4.80 -6.50 37.14
C LYS A 316 -5.18 -6.27 35.67
N GLN A 317 -6.35 -6.74 35.25
CA GLN A 317 -6.84 -6.47 33.88
C GLN A 317 -7.06 -4.97 33.63
N LYS A 318 -7.72 -4.27 34.57
CA LYS A 318 -7.92 -2.81 34.46
C LYS A 318 -6.62 -2.03 34.48
N ALA A 319 -5.63 -2.50 35.27
CA ALA A 319 -4.31 -1.89 35.30
C ALA A 319 -3.58 -2.06 33.97
N GLN A 320 -3.67 -3.25 33.36
CA GLN A 320 -3.09 -3.54 32.04
C GLN A 320 -3.72 -2.71 30.91
N GLU A 321 -5.04 -2.51 30.93
CA GLU A 321 -5.73 -1.62 29.97
C GLU A 321 -5.31 -0.16 30.13
N ALA A 322 -5.18 0.31 31.39
CA ALA A 322 -4.70 1.66 31.67
C ALA A 322 -3.25 1.88 31.22
N GLU A 323 -2.41 0.86 31.38
CA GLU A 323 -1.01 0.87 30.95
C GLU A 323 -0.91 0.94 29.41
N ARG A 324 -1.74 0.18 28.70
CA ARG A 324 -1.82 0.25 27.23
C ARG A 324 -2.28 1.61 26.72
N MET A 325 -3.29 2.21 27.34
CA MET A 325 -3.71 3.58 27.02
C MET A 325 -2.61 4.62 27.26
N ARG A 326 -1.73 4.41 28.28
CA ARG A 326 -0.58 5.29 28.50
C ARG A 326 0.44 5.21 27.38
N VAL A 327 0.73 4.00 26.88
CA VAL A 327 1.63 3.78 25.73
C VAL A 327 1.09 4.46 24.48
N ASP A 328 -0.19 4.25 24.15
CA ASP A 328 -0.83 4.86 23.00
C ASP A 328 -0.82 6.39 23.07
N ASN A 329 -1.06 6.96 24.24
CA ASN A 329 -0.99 8.41 24.48
C ASN A 329 0.44 8.95 24.34
N ALA A 330 1.44 8.20 24.79
CA ALA A 330 2.84 8.58 24.63
C ALA A 330 3.26 8.58 23.14
N ILE A 331 2.83 7.57 22.38
CA ILE A 331 3.05 7.53 20.92
C ILE A 331 2.38 8.73 20.25
N ALA A 332 1.13 9.04 20.59
CA ALA A 332 0.41 10.18 20.02
C ALA A 332 1.08 11.51 20.33
N ASN A 333 1.57 11.69 21.56
CA ASN A 333 2.30 12.88 21.96
C ASN A 333 3.66 12.99 21.27
N GLY A 334 4.38 11.89 21.12
CA GLY A 334 5.65 11.84 20.39
C GLY A 334 5.48 12.24 18.91
N LYS A 335 4.43 11.77 18.26
CA LYS A 335 4.09 12.21 16.89
C LYS A 335 3.86 13.70 16.81
N LYS A 336 3.14 14.30 17.76
CA LYS A 336 2.95 15.77 17.85
C LYS A 336 4.27 16.52 18.04
N VAL A 337 5.21 15.97 18.83
CA VAL A 337 6.54 16.57 19.02
C VAL A 337 7.32 16.58 17.70
N ILE A 338 7.30 15.48 16.95
CA ILE A 338 7.91 15.39 15.62
C ILE A 338 7.27 16.40 14.66
N ASP A 339 5.95 16.46 14.58
CA ASP A 339 5.24 17.39 13.72
C ASP A 339 5.55 18.85 14.05
N ASN A 340 5.61 19.17 15.35
CA ASN A 340 5.94 20.53 15.79
C ASN A 340 7.40 20.89 15.52
N ALA A 341 8.32 19.95 15.69
CA ALA A 341 9.73 20.15 15.35
C ALA A 341 9.90 20.46 13.86
N ILE A 342 9.22 19.73 12.97
CA ILE A 342 9.22 19.97 11.53
C ILE A 342 8.55 21.30 11.18
N LYS A 343 7.44 21.64 11.81
CA LYS A 343 6.76 22.94 11.61
C LYS A 343 7.57 24.11 12.11
N SER A 344 8.19 24.02 13.29
CA SER A 344 8.99 25.10 13.87
C SER A 344 10.24 25.42 13.05
N THR A 345 10.77 24.43 12.34
CA THR A 345 11.90 24.62 11.43
C THR A 345 11.52 25.35 10.13
N GLY A 346 10.22 25.49 9.83
CA GLY A 346 9.75 26.11 8.59
C GLY A 346 10.17 25.38 7.32
N VAL A 347 10.61 24.11 7.42
CA VAL A 347 11.20 23.35 6.32
C VAL A 347 10.30 23.29 5.08
N MET A 348 9.00 23.17 5.28
CA MET A 348 8.04 23.14 4.16
C MET A 348 7.92 24.52 3.49
N HIS A 349 7.98 25.60 4.27
CA HIS A 349 7.93 26.97 3.75
C HIS A 349 9.25 27.35 3.05
N HIS A 350 10.40 26.96 3.60
CA HIS A 350 11.71 27.18 2.98
C HIS A 350 11.92 26.36 1.70
N LEU A 351 11.34 25.16 1.61
CA LEU A 351 11.31 24.39 0.37
C LEU A 351 10.48 25.06 -0.74
N ASP A 352 9.51 25.88 -0.39
CA ASP A 352 8.70 26.63 -1.36
C ASP A 352 9.32 27.96 -1.81
N THR A 353 10.37 28.45 -1.10
CA THR A 353 11.04 29.77 -1.35
C THR A 353 12.54 29.61 -1.72
N LEU A 354 12.83 28.93 -2.80
CA LEU A 354 14.19 28.61 -3.26
C LEU A 354 15.04 29.85 -3.53
N LYS A 355 16.09 30.12 -2.72
CA LYS A 355 17.12 31.13 -2.99
C LYS A 355 18.49 30.56 -3.33
N SER A 356 18.85 29.32 -2.92
CA SER A 356 20.12 28.67 -3.25
C SER A 356 20.07 27.17 -2.94
N LEU A 357 20.41 26.30 -3.91
CA LEU A 357 20.41 24.84 -3.78
C LEU A 357 21.47 24.30 -2.81
N VAL A 358 22.62 24.97 -2.70
CA VAL A 358 23.73 24.52 -1.84
C VAL A 358 23.39 24.71 -0.36
N ASN A 359 22.86 25.87 -0.02
CA ASN A 359 22.45 26.16 1.37
C ASN A 359 21.22 25.30 1.79
N LEU A 360 20.34 24.98 0.83
CA LEU A 360 19.17 24.15 1.07
C LEU A 360 19.53 22.70 1.42
N ASN A 361 20.59 22.13 0.84
CA ASN A 361 21.05 20.78 1.18
C ASN A 361 21.52 20.67 2.63
N ILE A 362 22.31 21.64 3.08
CA ILE A 362 22.83 21.69 4.45
C ILE A 362 21.68 21.96 5.43
N GLU A 363 20.80 22.87 5.09
CA GLU A 363 19.65 23.21 5.91
C GLU A 363 18.66 22.04 6.02
N LEU A 364 18.38 21.35 4.93
CA LEU A 364 17.54 20.15 4.90
C LEU A 364 18.10 19.03 5.79
N PHE A 365 19.41 18.76 5.69
CA PHE A 365 20.08 17.76 6.52
C PHE A 365 19.99 18.09 8.00
N ASN A 366 20.28 19.34 8.37
CA ASN A 366 20.23 19.80 9.75
C ASN A 366 18.79 19.70 10.32
N ARG A 367 17.77 20.04 9.53
CA ARG A 367 16.37 20.03 9.97
C ARG A 367 15.78 18.63 10.10
N ILE A 368 16.21 17.68 9.25
CA ILE A 368 15.87 16.26 9.44
C ILE A 368 16.52 15.74 10.72
N HIS A 369 17.74 16.18 11.01
CA HIS A 369 18.43 15.82 12.26
C HIS A 369 17.76 16.42 13.51
N GLU A 370 17.21 17.63 13.43
CA GLU A 370 16.44 18.26 14.51
C GLU A 370 15.16 17.50 14.85
N SER A 371 14.45 16.95 13.86
CA SER A 371 13.26 16.14 14.11
C SER A 371 13.60 14.86 14.87
N SER A 372 14.66 14.17 14.43
CA SER A 372 15.17 12.99 15.14
C SER A 372 15.67 13.31 16.55
N ALA A 373 16.30 14.47 16.74
CA ALA A 373 16.72 14.94 18.05
C ALA A 373 15.52 15.28 18.96
N ALA A 374 14.42 15.80 18.40
CA ALA A 374 13.21 16.13 19.16
C ALA A 374 12.54 14.88 19.72
N TYR A 375 12.32 13.85 18.92
CA TYR A 375 11.70 12.64 19.46
C TYR A 375 12.64 11.85 20.38
N ASN A 376 13.96 11.89 20.15
CA ASN A 376 14.92 11.27 21.07
C ASN A 376 14.89 11.96 22.44
N ARG A 377 14.81 13.30 22.50
CA ARG A 377 14.61 14.02 23.77
C ARG A 377 13.30 13.60 24.45
N TYR A 378 12.22 13.53 23.70
CA TYR A 378 10.93 13.06 24.23
C TYR A 378 11.02 11.62 24.78
N LEU A 379 11.69 10.69 24.08
CA LEU A 379 11.91 9.33 24.58
C LEU A 379 12.72 9.30 25.89
N MET A 380 13.72 10.16 26.01
CA MET A 380 14.49 10.29 27.27
C MET A 380 13.63 10.81 28.42
N GLU A 381 12.76 11.79 28.14
CA GLU A 381 11.87 12.37 29.15
C GLU A 381 10.85 11.36 29.70
N ILE A 382 10.28 10.52 28.82
CA ILE A 382 9.27 9.55 29.23
C ILE A 382 9.85 8.23 29.75
N ARG A 383 11.15 7.95 29.56
CA ARG A 383 11.80 6.66 29.81
C ARG A 383 11.56 6.11 31.22
N GLY A 384 11.51 6.98 32.23
CA GLY A 384 11.25 6.57 33.63
C GLY A 384 9.81 6.16 33.94
N ASN A 385 8.87 6.37 32.99
CA ASN A 385 7.44 6.16 33.19
C ASN A 385 6.90 4.86 32.55
N PHE A 386 7.75 4.12 31.82
CA PHE A 386 7.37 2.93 31.06
C PHE A 386 8.41 1.81 31.20
N SER A 387 7.97 0.56 31.07
CA SER A 387 8.84 -0.62 31.06
C SER A 387 9.68 -0.69 29.76
N GLU A 388 10.72 -1.53 29.73
CA GLU A 388 11.58 -1.71 28.54
C GLU A 388 10.79 -2.16 27.30
N ASN A 389 9.81 -3.04 27.47
CA ASN A 389 8.97 -3.53 26.35
C ASN A 389 8.05 -2.44 25.80
N GLU A 390 7.41 -1.66 26.65
CA GLU A 390 6.58 -0.52 26.29
C GLU A 390 7.42 0.58 25.62
N MET A 391 8.60 0.86 26.15
CA MET A 391 9.54 1.80 25.54
C MET A 391 9.98 1.34 24.15
N ALA A 392 10.16 0.04 23.92
CA ALA A 392 10.49 -0.50 22.60
C ALA A 392 9.31 -0.31 21.61
N GLU A 393 8.08 -0.52 22.05
CA GLU A 393 6.88 -0.29 21.23
C GLU A 393 6.71 1.19 20.83
N ILE A 394 6.84 2.08 21.81
CA ILE A 394 6.77 3.55 21.60
C ILE A 394 7.88 3.98 20.62
N THR A 395 9.11 3.54 20.87
CA THR A 395 10.28 3.88 20.04
C THR A 395 10.07 3.42 18.59
N ASN A 396 9.66 2.18 18.37
CA ASN A 396 9.41 1.65 17.03
C ASN A 396 8.31 2.42 16.29
N ALA A 397 7.23 2.78 16.98
CA ALA A 397 6.13 3.56 16.40
C ALA A 397 6.59 4.97 15.97
N LEU A 398 7.45 5.62 16.75
CA LEU A 398 7.96 6.96 16.46
C LEU A 398 9.03 6.95 15.37
N VAL A 399 9.90 5.95 15.32
CA VAL A 399 10.90 5.77 14.24
C VAL A 399 10.21 5.60 12.88
N VAL A 400 9.16 4.79 12.82
CA VAL A 400 8.37 4.60 11.58
C VAL A 400 7.68 5.91 11.15
N TYR A 401 7.15 6.65 12.11
CA TYR A 401 6.48 7.93 11.84
C TYR A 401 7.45 8.99 11.31
N ASP A 402 8.61 9.15 11.95
CA ASP A 402 9.66 10.09 11.54
C ASP A 402 10.23 9.73 10.14
N GLY A 403 10.46 8.45 9.86
CA GLY A 403 10.90 7.97 8.55
C GLY A 403 9.92 8.30 7.43
N ASN A 404 8.63 8.20 7.68
CA ASN A 404 7.59 8.57 6.71
C ASN A 404 7.56 10.08 6.43
N LEU A 405 7.74 10.92 7.46
CA LEU A 405 7.83 12.38 7.33
C LEU A 405 9.09 12.80 6.59
N THR A 406 10.22 12.22 6.92
CA THR A 406 11.52 12.45 6.24
C THR A 406 11.42 12.13 4.74
N THR A 407 10.80 11.01 4.39
CA THR A 407 10.56 10.63 2.99
C THR A 407 9.71 11.67 2.26
N LYS A 408 8.68 12.20 2.89
CA LYS A 408 7.80 13.24 2.30
C LYS A 408 8.58 14.54 2.03
N ILE A 409 9.44 14.94 2.95
CA ILE A 409 10.30 16.13 2.81
C ILE A 409 11.31 15.94 1.67
N LEU A 410 11.98 14.80 1.61
CA LEU A 410 12.94 14.44 0.55
C LEU A 410 12.30 14.43 -0.85
N ASN A 411 11.10 13.91 -0.96
CA ASN A 411 10.36 13.88 -2.22
C ASN A 411 10.03 15.29 -2.72
N ARG A 412 9.62 16.18 -1.82
CA ARG A 412 9.37 17.59 -2.16
C ARG A 412 10.65 18.31 -2.59
N TYR A 413 11.74 18.09 -1.87
CA TYR A 413 13.06 18.62 -2.22
C TYR A 413 13.50 18.18 -3.61
N ASN A 414 13.41 16.89 -3.93
CA ASN A 414 13.81 16.35 -5.23
C ASN A 414 12.99 16.93 -6.39
N GLN A 415 11.72 17.20 -6.15
CA GLN A 415 10.84 17.84 -7.13
C GLN A 415 11.29 19.28 -7.40
N LEU A 416 11.57 20.05 -6.34
CA LEU A 416 12.01 21.44 -6.45
C LEU A 416 13.40 21.57 -7.08
N LYS A 417 14.30 20.63 -6.79
CA LYS A 417 15.62 20.53 -7.45
C LYS A 417 15.46 20.36 -8.96
N LYS A 418 14.56 19.50 -9.39
CA LYS A 418 14.24 19.26 -10.81
C LYS A 418 13.68 20.53 -11.49
N ASP A 419 12.82 21.26 -10.81
CA ASP A 419 12.25 22.51 -11.33
C ASP A 419 13.31 23.62 -11.42
N TYR A 420 14.25 23.68 -10.48
CA TYR A 420 15.37 24.58 -10.50
C TYR A 420 16.36 24.29 -11.65
N ASP A 421 16.73 23.01 -11.82
CA ASP A 421 17.62 22.60 -12.92
C ASP A 421 17.02 22.94 -14.29
N LYS A 422 15.68 22.78 -14.44
CA LYS A 422 14.97 23.26 -15.64
C LYS A 422 15.04 24.77 -15.83
N SER A 423 14.94 25.55 -14.75
CA SER A 423 14.99 27.02 -14.82
C SER A 423 16.37 27.56 -15.22
N ILE A 424 17.41 26.81 -14.86
CA ILE A 424 18.80 27.15 -15.30
C ILE A 424 19.01 26.82 -16.78
N MET A 425 18.49 25.65 -17.26
CA MET A 425 18.59 25.27 -18.67
C MET A 425 17.78 26.17 -19.60
N GLN A 426 16.82 26.91 -19.12
CA GLN A 426 16.04 27.90 -19.88
C GLN A 426 16.71 29.31 -19.88
N ARG A 427 17.72 29.53 -19.06
CA ARG A 427 18.46 30.83 -18.98
C ARG A 427 19.82 30.81 -19.68
N ASN A 428 20.29 29.65 -20.11
CA ASN A 428 21.43 29.43 -21.01
C ASN A 428 20.92 29.04 -22.42
#